data_1651975bc5c122a337daaf7992cf233f
#
_entry.id   1651975bc5c122a337daaf7992cf233f
#
_cell.length_a   1.000
_cell.length_b   1.000
_cell.length_c   1.000
_cell.angle_alpha   90.00
_cell.angle_beta   90.00
_cell.angle_gamma   90.00
#
_symmetry.space_group_name_H-M   'P 1'
#
loop_
_entity.id
_entity.type
_entity.pdbx_description
1 polymer ?
#
loop_
_entity_poly.entity_id
_entity_poly.type
_entity_poly.pdbx_seq_one_letter_code
_entity_poly.pdbx_strand_id
1 'polypeptide(L)'
;KGYGVIIGEYGAIDKTYKDSRSTAYRAYFAEYVNYAAHKRNIVTVYWDNGYNGDNGFGLFDRKNCKVTQPEIIKGIINGAKATKAPKAVTK
;
A
#
# COMPACT_ATOMS: atom_id res chain seq x y z
N LYS A 1 18.00 17.88 -8.71
CA LYS A 1 18.22 17.53 -10.06
C LYS A 1 19.20 16.42 -10.22
N GLY A 2 18.86 15.35 -10.81
CA GLY A 2 19.74 14.24 -10.97
C GLY A 2 19.90 13.38 -9.74
N TYR A 3 19.29 13.75 -8.62
CA TYR A 3 19.32 12.92 -7.41
C TYR A 3 18.04 12.09 -7.34
N GLY A 4 18.21 10.80 -7.04
CA GLY A 4 17.08 9.96 -6.76
C GLY A 4 16.57 10.19 -5.33
N VAL A 5 15.27 10.09 -5.13
CA VAL A 5 14.65 10.12 -3.81
C VAL A 5 13.88 8.84 -3.61
N ILE A 6 14.03 8.23 -2.45
CA ILE A 6 13.38 6.98 -2.11
C ILE A 6 12.62 7.16 -0.81
N ILE A 7 11.35 6.73 -0.81
CA ILE A 7 10.61 6.53 0.44
C ILE A 7 10.99 5.14 0.91
N GLY A 8 11.83 5.05 1.92
CA GLY A 8 12.47 3.81 2.34
C GLY A 8 11.53 2.76 2.87
N GLU A 9 10.46 3.19 3.54
CA GLU A 9 9.45 2.29 4.09
C GLU A 9 8.13 3.01 4.17
N TYR A 10 7.06 2.32 3.77
CA TYR A 10 5.71 2.83 4.01
C TYR A 10 4.75 1.65 4.11
N GLY A 11 3.62 1.89 4.73
CA GLY A 11 2.59 0.88 4.87
C GLY A 11 1.53 1.36 5.86
N ALA A 12 0.43 0.64 5.92
CA ALA A 12 -0.62 0.87 6.89
C ALA A 12 -0.97 -0.46 7.54
N ILE A 13 -1.18 -0.46 8.84
CA ILE A 13 -1.42 -1.69 9.58
C ILE A 13 -2.85 -2.18 9.39
N ASP A 14 -3.02 -3.49 9.54
CA ASP A 14 -4.32 -4.14 9.47
C ASP A 14 -5.10 -3.87 10.76
N LYS A 15 -6.24 -3.20 10.64
CA LYS A 15 -7.14 -2.94 11.74
C LYS A 15 -8.55 -3.48 11.47
N THR A 16 -8.66 -4.54 10.66
CA THR A 16 -9.95 -5.12 10.32
C THR A 16 -10.71 -5.61 11.55
N TYR A 17 -10.00 -5.94 12.63
CA TYR A 17 -10.62 -6.30 13.89
C TYR A 17 -11.39 -5.14 14.53
N LYS A 18 -11.08 -3.90 14.17
CA LYS A 18 -11.79 -2.71 14.66
C LYS A 18 -12.71 -2.10 13.61
N ASP A 19 -12.33 -2.18 12.34
CA ASP A 19 -13.07 -1.54 11.25
C ASP A 19 -12.94 -2.40 10.00
N SER A 20 -14.05 -2.96 9.56
CA SER A 20 -14.08 -3.82 8.37
C SER A 20 -13.63 -3.11 7.10
N ARG A 21 -13.56 -1.76 7.11
CA ARG A 21 -13.08 -1.00 5.96
C ARG A 21 -11.57 -0.85 5.93
N SER A 22 -10.86 -1.44 6.92
CA SER A 22 -9.41 -1.28 7.04
C SER A 22 -8.68 -1.68 5.75
N THR A 23 -9.06 -2.80 5.12
CA THR A 23 -8.42 -3.22 3.87
C THR A 23 -8.59 -2.17 2.77
N ALA A 24 -9.78 -1.58 2.65
CA ALA A 24 -10.03 -0.54 1.66
C ALA A 24 -9.18 0.72 1.95
N TYR A 25 -9.07 1.09 3.22
CA TYR A 25 -8.22 2.23 3.59
C TYR A 25 -6.74 1.96 3.34
N ARG A 26 -6.28 0.74 3.62
CA ARG A 26 -4.89 0.35 3.33
C ARG A 26 -4.60 0.40 1.84
N ALA A 27 -5.54 -0.07 1.02
CA ALA A 27 -5.40 -0.03 -0.44
C ALA A 27 -5.39 1.42 -0.93
N TYR A 28 -6.29 2.26 -0.41
CA TYR A 28 -6.34 3.67 -0.77
C TYR A 28 -5.05 4.38 -0.39
N PHE A 29 -4.53 4.12 0.81
CA PHE A 29 -3.28 4.71 1.27
C PHE A 29 -2.13 4.32 0.34
N ALA A 30 -2.01 3.05 0.00
CA ALA A 30 -0.96 2.55 -0.89
C ALA A 30 -1.06 3.20 -2.27
N GLU A 31 -2.27 3.31 -2.80
CA GLU A 31 -2.48 3.92 -4.11
C GLU A 31 -2.12 5.40 -4.09
N TYR A 32 -2.52 6.12 -3.05
CA TYR A 32 -2.23 7.54 -2.95
C TYR A 32 -0.74 7.83 -2.81
N VAL A 33 -0.05 7.05 -1.96
CA VAL A 33 1.39 7.20 -1.77
C VAL A 33 2.14 6.98 -3.09
N ASN A 34 1.76 5.93 -3.83
CA ASN A 34 2.40 5.63 -5.10
C ASN A 34 2.07 6.67 -6.17
N TYR A 35 0.83 7.14 -6.19
CA TYR A 35 0.44 8.21 -7.09
C TYR A 35 1.27 9.47 -6.83
N ALA A 36 1.34 9.91 -5.59
CA ALA A 36 2.04 11.13 -5.22
C ALA A 36 3.55 11.02 -5.47
N ALA A 37 4.11 9.85 -5.14
CA ALA A 37 5.54 9.61 -5.33
C ALA A 37 5.91 9.55 -6.82
N HIS A 38 5.13 8.79 -7.59
CA HIS A 38 5.39 8.66 -9.03
C HIS A 38 5.31 10.01 -9.74
N LYS A 39 4.33 10.83 -9.37
CA LYS A 39 4.18 12.17 -9.94
C LYS A 39 5.43 13.03 -9.72
N ARG A 40 6.20 12.75 -8.68
CA ARG A 40 7.40 13.49 -8.31
C ARG A 40 8.68 12.71 -8.57
N ASN A 41 8.60 11.60 -9.30
CA ASN A 41 9.74 10.73 -9.60
C ASN A 41 10.43 10.20 -8.35
N ILE A 42 9.63 9.83 -7.34
CA ILE A 42 10.10 9.23 -6.09
C ILE A 42 9.80 7.74 -6.12
N VAL A 43 10.80 6.93 -5.79
CA VAL A 43 10.63 5.48 -5.66
C VAL A 43 10.12 5.15 -4.26
N THR A 44 9.17 4.22 -4.17
CA THR A 44 8.62 3.77 -2.89
C THR A 44 9.01 2.34 -2.63
N VAL A 45 9.19 2.00 -1.35
CA VAL A 45 9.45 0.63 -0.91
C VAL A 45 8.42 0.28 0.16
N TYR A 46 7.54 -0.68 -0.14
CA TYR A 46 6.52 -1.09 0.82
C TYR A 46 7.14 -1.91 1.95
N TRP A 47 6.71 -1.61 3.16
CA TRP A 47 7.17 -2.34 4.35
C TRP A 47 6.24 -3.53 4.61
N ASP A 48 6.71 -4.73 4.30
CA ASP A 48 6.02 -5.98 4.64
C ASP A 48 6.83 -6.68 5.72
N ASN A 49 6.31 -6.68 6.95
CA ASN A 49 7.00 -7.28 8.08
C ASN A 49 6.76 -8.77 8.23
N GLY A 50 6.10 -9.40 7.25
CA GLY A 50 5.83 -10.82 7.27
C GLY A 50 4.67 -11.22 8.15
N TYR A 51 4.00 -10.29 8.80
CA TYR A 51 2.90 -10.59 9.71
C TYR A 51 1.56 -10.17 9.12
N ASN A 52 0.63 -11.12 9.05
CA ASN A 52 -0.68 -10.94 8.43
C ASN A 52 -1.83 -10.86 9.44
N GLY A 53 -1.52 -10.80 10.74
CA GLY A 53 -2.54 -10.66 11.76
C GLY A 53 -2.87 -9.22 12.09
N ASP A 54 -3.57 -9.04 13.20
CA ASP A 54 -3.96 -7.70 13.67
C ASP A 54 -2.74 -6.80 13.81
N ASN A 55 -2.86 -5.58 13.30
CA ASN A 55 -1.79 -4.58 13.27
C ASN A 55 -0.58 -4.98 12.43
N GLY A 56 -0.72 -5.97 11.55
CA GLY A 56 0.37 -6.39 10.66
C GLY A 56 0.44 -5.56 9.39
N PHE A 57 1.58 -5.65 8.72
CA PHE A 57 1.81 -4.99 7.43
C PHE A 57 1.88 -5.98 6.27
N GLY A 58 1.71 -7.28 6.53
CA GLY A 58 1.96 -8.32 5.53
C GLY A 58 1.04 -8.23 4.32
N LEU A 59 1.60 -8.51 3.17
CA LEU A 59 0.87 -8.63 1.90
C LEU A 59 0.86 -10.07 1.39
N PHE A 60 1.75 -10.90 1.95
CA PHE A 60 1.95 -12.26 1.48
C PHE A 60 2.00 -13.23 2.65
N ASP A 61 1.47 -14.43 2.42
CA ASP A 61 1.75 -15.58 3.28
C ASP A 61 2.99 -16.24 2.71
N ARG A 62 4.13 -15.96 3.32
CA ARG A 62 5.44 -16.43 2.82
C ARG A 62 5.58 -17.93 2.90
N LYS A 63 4.96 -18.55 3.90
CA LYS A 63 5.04 -19.99 4.10
C LYS A 63 4.35 -20.74 2.96
N ASN A 64 3.20 -20.24 2.51
CA ASN A 64 2.40 -20.90 1.48
C ASN A 64 2.51 -20.21 0.12
N CYS A 65 3.37 -19.19 0.01
CA CYS A 65 3.60 -18.44 -1.22
C CYS A 65 2.31 -17.88 -1.82
N LYS A 66 1.47 -17.27 -0.97
CA LYS A 66 0.18 -16.72 -1.39
C LYS A 66 0.09 -15.24 -1.10
N VAL A 67 -0.65 -14.53 -1.95
CA VAL A 67 -1.01 -13.14 -1.73
C VAL A 67 -2.16 -13.10 -0.72
N THR A 68 -1.97 -12.35 0.38
CA THR A 68 -3.03 -12.20 1.39
C THR A 68 -3.81 -10.91 1.25
N GLN A 69 -3.22 -9.90 0.60
CA GLN A 69 -3.85 -8.57 0.47
C GLN A 69 -3.81 -8.11 -0.99
N PRO A 70 -4.57 -8.76 -1.88
CA PRO A 70 -4.53 -8.42 -3.30
C PRO A 70 -4.99 -6.99 -3.58
N GLU A 71 -5.92 -6.46 -2.80
CA GLU A 71 -6.40 -5.09 -3.00
C GLU A 71 -5.31 -4.05 -2.75
N ILE A 72 -4.45 -4.30 -1.76
CA ILE A 72 -3.36 -3.39 -1.46
C ILE A 72 -2.31 -3.41 -2.58
N ILE A 73 -1.97 -4.60 -3.07
CA ILE A 73 -1.04 -4.76 -4.19
C ILE A 73 -1.58 -4.06 -5.43
N LYS A 74 -2.88 -4.23 -5.70
CA LYS A 74 -3.55 -3.56 -6.81
C LYS A 74 -3.47 -2.04 -6.66
N GLY A 75 -3.66 -1.54 -5.44
CA GLY A 75 -3.51 -0.12 -5.14
C GLY A 75 -2.12 0.39 -5.46
N ILE A 76 -1.08 -0.34 -5.06
CA ILE A 76 0.31 0.02 -5.36
C ILE A 76 0.51 0.16 -6.87
N ILE A 77 0.08 -0.83 -7.63
CA ILE A 77 0.25 -0.85 -9.08
C ILE A 77 -0.57 0.27 -9.73
N ASN A 78 -1.82 0.45 -9.32
CA ASN A 78 -2.68 1.49 -9.87
C ASN A 78 -2.13 2.89 -9.57
N GLY A 79 -1.61 3.10 -8.35
CA GLY A 79 -1.02 4.38 -7.98
C GLY A 79 0.19 4.71 -8.84
N ALA A 80 1.03 3.73 -9.12
CA ALA A 80 2.22 3.92 -9.96
C ALA A 80 1.87 4.30 -11.40
N LYS A 81 0.66 3.98 -11.87
CA LYS A 81 0.21 4.29 -13.23
C LYS A 81 -0.75 5.48 -13.29
N ALA A 82 -1.22 5.97 -12.15
CA ALA A 82 -2.33 6.92 -12.11
C ALA A 82 -1.92 8.31 -12.59
N THR A 83 -2.82 8.96 -13.29
CA THR A 83 -2.69 10.36 -13.70
C THR A 83 -3.52 11.29 -12.82
N LYS A 84 -4.39 10.70 -11.99
CA LYS A 84 -5.27 11.43 -11.07
C LYS A 84 -5.20 10.79 -9.70
N ALA A 85 -5.41 11.60 -8.66
CA ALA A 85 -5.48 11.07 -7.29
C ALA A 85 -6.60 10.04 -7.17
N PRO A 86 -6.40 8.99 -6.35
CA PRO A 86 -7.44 8.00 -6.15
C PRO A 86 -8.63 8.60 -5.40
N LYS A 87 -9.80 7.99 -5.60
CA LYS A 87 -11.00 8.39 -4.88
C LYS A 87 -10.91 7.93 -3.44
N ALA A 88 -11.31 8.81 -2.52
CA ALA A 88 -11.34 8.46 -1.10
C ALA A 88 -12.31 7.30 -0.84
N VAL A 89 -12.01 6.55 0.20
CA VAL A 89 -12.89 5.45 0.64
C VAL A 89 -14.18 6.04 1.18
N THR A 90 -15.31 5.56 0.69
CA THR A 90 -16.62 6.01 1.16
C THR A 90 -17.09 5.14 2.32
N LYS A 91 -17.94 5.72 3.14
CA LYS A 91 -18.52 4.99 4.28
C LYS A 91 -19.68 4.09 3.85
#